data_4b71afac3e8e01daeb8679613885059c
#
_entry.id   4b71afac3e8e01daeb8679613885059c
#
_cell.length_a   1.000
_cell.length_b   1.000
_cell.length_c   1.000
_cell.angle_alpha   90.00
_cell.angle_beta   90.00
_cell.angle_gamma   90.00
#
_symmetry.space_group_name_H-M   'P 1'
#
loop_
_entity.id
_entity.type
_entity.pdbx_description
1 polymer ?
#
loop_
_entity_poly.entity_id
_entity_poly.type
_entity_poly.pdbx_seq_one_letter_code
_entity_poly.pdbx_strand_id
1 'polypeptide(L)' 'MSDTSVGIKPETRNHKGFFVQDGDYNLVSIEASGWALICVDDAVCHYVDPDNLLMPNDQD' A
#
# COMPACT_ATOMS: atom_id res chain seq x y z
N MET A 1 -2.07 -6.00 -16.52
CA MET A 1 -2.18 -5.56 -16.33
C MET A 1 -1.78 -4.78 -15.54
N SER A 2 -1.80 -4.23 -15.28
CA SER A 2 -1.19 -3.33 -14.60
C SER A 2 -1.37 -3.31 -13.19
N ASP A 3 -0.67 -2.49 -12.49
CA ASP A 3 -0.74 -2.38 -11.04
C ASP A 3 -2.05 -1.78 -10.62
N THR A 4 -2.51 -2.16 -9.46
CA THR A 4 -3.70 -1.57 -8.86
C THR A 4 -3.29 -0.33 -8.09
N SER A 5 -3.96 0.77 -8.38
CA SER A 5 -3.74 2.00 -7.65
C SER A 5 -4.53 1.96 -6.34
N VAL A 6 -3.87 2.23 -5.24
CA VAL A 6 -4.49 2.18 -3.92
C VAL A 6 -4.09 3.40 -3.12
N GLY A 7 -4.95 3.79 -2.19
CA GLY A 7 -4.56 4.75 -1.18
C GLY A 7 -4.23 4.02 0.11
N ILE A 8 -3.83 4.75 1.12
CA ILE A 8 -3.61 4.18 2.45
C ILE A 8 -4.30 5.07 3.47
N LYS A 9 -4.68 4.47 4.57
CA LYS A 9 -5.31 5.19 5.67
C LYS A 9 -4.32 6.13 6.33
N PRO A 10 -4.79 7.21 6.91
CA PRO A 10 -3.90 8.10 7.66
C PRO A 10 -3.25 7.35 8.80
N GLU A 11 -2.05 7.76 9.13
CA GLU A 11 -1.27 7.18 10.22
C GLU A 11 -0.85 5.74 9.98
N THR A 12 -0.86 5.29 8.74
CA THR A 12 -0.36 3.98 8.39
C THR A 12 1.14 3.93 8.63
N ARG A 13 1.61 2.83 9.19
CA ARG A 13 3.03 2.63 9.40
C ARG A 13 3.51 1.46 8.56
N ASN A 14 4.77 1.55 8.14
CA ASN A 14 5.38 0.47 7.40
C ASN A 14 5.81 -0.64 8.36
N HIS A 15 6.40 -1.69 7.81
CA HIS A 15 6.78 -2.86 8.60
C HIS A 15 7.86 -2.54 9.65
N LYS A 16 8.52 -1.40 9.52
CA LYS A 16 9.52 -0.98 10.49
C LYS A 16 8.96 -0.01 11.53
N GLY A 17 7.70 0.33 11.43
CA GLY A 17 7.05 1.22 12.39
C GLY A 17 7.13 2.69 12.06
N PHE A 18 7.66 3.06 10.91
CA PHE A 18 7.70 4.45 10.49
C PHE A 18 6.42 4.82 9.77
N PHE A 19 5.99 6.05 9.95
CA PHE A 19 4.80 6.52 9.25
C PHE A 19 5.03 6.56 7.74
N VAL A 20 4.02 6.14 7.02
CA VAL A 20 4.02 6.21 5.56
C VAL A 20 3.08 7.34 5.19
N GLN A 21 3.57 8.27 4.38
CA GLN A 21 2.77 9.40 3.97
C GLN A 21 1.57 8.90 3.16
N ASP A 22 0.38 9.41 3.46
CA ASP A 22 -0.79 9.02 2.71
C ASP A 22 -0.71 9.59 1.29
N GLY A 23 -1.37 8.92 0.38
CA GLY A 23 -1.32 9.30 -1.01
C GLY A 23 -1.67 8.12 -1.87
N ASP A 24 -1.34 8.23 -3.16
CA ASP A 24 -1.65 7.18 -4.11
C ASP A 24 -0.42 6.32 -4.33
N TYR A 25 -0.62 5.03 -4.24
CA TYR A 25 0.44 4.05 -4.42
C TYR A 25 -0.01 2.99 -5.40
N ASN A 26 0.94 2.25 -5.93
CA ASN A 26 0.64 1.08 -6.73
C ASN A 26 0.82 -0.16 -5.88
N LEU A 27 -0.20 -0.99 -5.82
CA LEU A 27 -0.11 -2.25 -5.09
C LEU A 27 0.60 -3.27 -5.98
N VAL A 28 1.78 -3.68 -5.55
CA VAL A 28 2.60 -4.61 -6.32
C VAL A 28 2.24 -6.04 -5.98
N SER A 29 2.19 -6.37 -4.71
CA SER A 29 1.84 -7.73 -4.31
C SER A 29 1.49 -7.75 -2.83
N ILE A 30 0.86 -8.83 -2.41
CA ILE A 30 0.66 -9.10 -0.99
C ILE A 30 1.48 -10.34 -0.68
N GLU A 31 2.44 -10.18 0.21
CA GLU A 31 3.40 -11.21 0.50
C GLU A 31 2.80 -12.30 1.38
N ALA A 32 3.40 -13.47 1.35
CA ALA A 32 2.95 -14.57 2.18
C ALA A 32 3.06 -14.25 3.66
N SER A 33 3.95 -13.32 4.03
CA SER A 33 4.09 -12.91 5.40
C SER A 33 2.93 -12.05 5.90
N GLY A 34 2.08 -11.58 4.98
CA GLY A 34 0.94 -10.76 5.34
C GLY A 34 1.13 -9.28 5.07
N TRP A 35 2.29 -8.87 4.58
CA TRP A 35 2.53 -7.47 4.26
C TRP A 35 2.18 -7.19 2.81
N ALA A 36 1.62 -6.02 2.57
CA ALA A 36 1.35 -5.57 1.20
C ALA A 36 2.50 -4.70 0.75
N LEU A 37 2.99 -4.95 -0.44
CA LEU A 37 4.06 -4.14 -1.03
C LEU A 37 3.44 -3.11 -1.93
N ILE A 38 3.63 -1.86 -1.59
CA ILE A 38 3.13 -0.74 -2.37
C ILE A 38 4.29 0.15 -2.74
N CYS A 39 4.20 0.76 -3.90
CA CYS A 39 5.27 1.61 -4.40
C CYS A 39 4.72 2.91 -4.94
N VAL A 40 5.52 3.95 -4.73
CA VAL A 40 5.29 5.23 -5.37
C VAL A 40 6.30 5.28 -6.51
N ASP A 41 5.92 5.48 -7.69
CA ASP A 41 6.80 5.40 -8.84
C ASP A 41 7.48 4.04 -8.86
N ASP A 42 8.66 3.95 -9.40
CA ASP A 42 9.37 2.70 -9.44
C ASP A 42 10.51 2.65 -8.42
N ALA A 43 10.64 3.69 -7.64
CA ALA A 43 11.84 3.83 -6.82
C ALA A 43 11.58 3.66 -5.34
N VAL A 44 10.41 4.01 -4.86
CA VAL A 44 10.14 4.03 -3.42
C VAL A 44 9.00 3.08 -3.12
N CYS A 45 9.27 2.08 -2.34
CA CYS A 45 8.27 1.08 -1.98
C CYS A 45 8.21 0.92 -0.47
N HIS A 46 7.05 0.50 0.00
CA HIS A 46 6.82 0.30 1.42
C HIS A 46 6.05 -0.98 1.63
N TYR A 47 6.32 -1.64 2.73
CA TYR A 47 5.50 -2.77 3.19
C TYR A 47 4.56 -2.24 4.25
N VAL A 48 3.27 -2.42 4.03
CA VAL A 48 2.26 -1.94 4.98
C VAL A 48 1.23 -3.05 5.21
N ASP A 49 0.46 -2.89 6.25
CA ASP A 49 -0.61 -3.85 6.55
C ASP A 49 -1.68 -3.71 5.47
N PRO A 50 -2.08 -4.80 4.82
CA PRO A 50 -3.13 -4.71 3.80
C PRO A 50 -4.46 -4.16 4.32
N ASP A 51 -4.72 -4.28 5.60
CA ASP A 51 -5.94 -3.71 6.16
C ASP A 51 -5.93 -2.19 6.12
N ASN A 52 -4.79 -1.58 5.92
CA ASN A 52 -4.69 -0.14 5.82
C ASN A 52 -4.79 0.37 4.39
N LEU A 53 -4.98 -0.50 3.43
CA LEU A 53 -5.13 -0.09 2.05
C LEU A 53 -6.54 0.39 1.79
N LEU A 54 -6.65 1.45 0.99
CA LEU A 54 -7.93 1.97 0.54
C LEU A 54 -8.07 1.63 -0.93
N MET A 55 -8.82 0.60 -1.20
CA MET A 55 -8.99 0.13 -2.56
C MET A 55 -9.88 1.09 -3.36
N PRO A 56 -9.62 1.27 -4.62
CA PRO A 56 -10.30 2.29 -5.39
C PRO A 56 -11.75 1.97 -5.66
N ASN A 57 -12.16 0.72 -5.62
CA ASN A 57 -13.48 0.49 -5.96
C ASN A 57 -14.17 -0.27 -5.08
N ASP A 58 -14.35 -0.28 -4.44
CA ASP A 58 -15.07 -0.90 -3.76
C ASP A 58 -16.32 -1.03 -3.90
N GLN A 59 -16.86 -0.97 -4.58
CA GLN A 59 -17.80 -1.09 -4.79
C GLN A 59 -18.34 -1.16 -4.96
N ASP A 60 -18.73 -1.23 -5.05
CA ASP A 60 -19.28 -1.23 -5.31
C ASP A 60 -19.61 -1.45 -5.39
#